data_11c81753325600ddcd9dc8229140943c
#
_entry.id   11c81753325600ddcd9dc8229140943c
#
_cell.length_a   1.000
_cell.length_b   1.000
_cell.length_c   1.000
_cell.angle_alpha   90.00
_cell.angle_beta   90.00
_cell.angle_gamma   90.00
#
_symmetry.space_group_name_H-M   'P 1'
#
loop_
_entity.id
_entity.type
_entity.pdbx_description
1 polymer ?
#
loop_
_entity_poly.entity_id
_entity_poly.type
_entity_poly.pdbx_seq_one_letter_code
_entity_poly.pdbx_strand_id
1 'polypeptide(L)'
;RRQRQMCIRDRNYVRAVTGGTGFTKAAANYAISLKAQEEADKVGYEQVLWLDGVHRKYIEEVGAMNVFFVIDGEVLTPSLERKSILGGITRKSCLEILRSKGYRVSERNIEIDELTKAYDEGKFDEAFGTGTAAVISPIGELKYGDKIMTLNNGEIGPVSHMLYETLTGIQWGKTEDTFGWTVPVVE
;
A
#
# COMPACT_ATOMS: atom_id res chain seq x y z
N ARG A 1 -0.76 11.60 -12.06
CA ARG A 1 -0.41 11.80 -10.64
C ARG A 1 1.10 11.64 -10.47
N ARG A 2 1.74 12.49 -9.67
CA ARG A 2 3.14 12.30 -9.32
C ARG A 2 3.28 11.06 -8.45
N GLN A 3 4.33 10.28 -8.64
CA GLN A 3 4.71 9.23 -7.71
C GLN A 3 5.15 9.85 -6.38
N ARG A 4 4.83 9.16 -5.28
CA ARG A 4 5.11 9.66 -3.93
C ARG A 4 6.43 9.10 -3.42
N GLN A 5 7.14 9.93 -2.69
CA GLN A 5 8.33 9.52 -1.94
C GLN A 5 7.89 9.06 -0.54
N MET A 6 8.36 7.89 -0.13
CA MET A 6 7.99 7.25 1.12
C MET A 6 9.21 6.96 1.98
N CYS A 7 9.12 7.29 3.27
CA CYS A 7 10.15 6.93 4.25
C CYS A 7 9.68 5.71 5.06
N ILE A 8 10.53 4.70 5.14
CA ILE A 8 10.34 3.59 6.08
C ILE A 8 10.94 4.00 7.40
N ARG A 9 10.10 4.29 8.40
CA ARG A 9 10.57 4.57 9.75
C ARG A 9 10.47 3.34 10.62
N ASP A 10 11.64 2.87 11.01
CA ASP A 10 11.83 1.55 11.57
C ASP A 10 11.85 1.46 13.09
N ARG A 11 12.16 2.54 13.85
CA ARG A 11 12.59 2.33 15.24
C ARG A 11 11.88 3.15 16.31
N ASN A 12 11.28 4.28 16.00
CA ASN A 12 10.79 5.20 17.02
C ASN A 12 9.27 5.27 17.16
N TYR A 13 8.54 4.97 16.08
CA TYR A 13 7.09 5.13 16.05
C TYR A 13 6.40 3.87 15.59
N VAL A 14 5.26 3.59 16.22
CA VAL A 14 4.39 2.45 15.93
C VAL A 14 2.98 2.98 15.66
N ARG A 15 2.38 2.61 14.53
CA ARG A 15 1.01 3.00 14.20
C ARG A 15 -0.01 2.14 14.93
N ALA A 16 0.22 0.83 15.00
CA ALA A 16 -0.67 -0.14 15.60
C ALA A 16 0.10 -1.36 16.10
N VAL A 17 -0.53 -2.14 16.98
CA VAL A 17 0.00 -3.42 17.46
C VAL A 17 -1.10 -4.48 17.41
N THR A 18 -0.72 -5.74 17.32
CA THR A 18 -1.64 -6.88 17.49
C THR A 18 -2.31 -6.79 18.86
N GLY A 19 -3.62 -6.94 18.91
CA GLY A 19 -4.41 -6.75 20.13
C GLY A 19 -4.87 -5.30 20.36
N GLY A 20 -4.40 -4.34 19.56
CA GLY A 20 -4.86 -2.96 19.56
C GLY A 20 -6.03 -2.71 18.60
N THR A 21 -6.20 -1.46 18.18
CA THR A 21 -7.33 -0.99 17.35
C THR A 21 -6.99 -0.87 15.86
N GLY A 22 -5.81 -1.35 15.41
CA GLY A 22 -5.31 -1.13 14.05
C GLY A 22 -6.23 -1.64 12.93
N PHE A 23 -7.03 -2.67 13.20
CA PHE A 23 -8.00 -3.24 12.26
C PHE A 23 -9.32 -2.47 12.17
N THR A 24 -9.50 -1.43 12.99
CA THR A 24 -10.71 -0.58 13.00
C THR A 24 -10.40 0.83 12.49
N LYS A 25 -11.42 1.54 12.02
CA LYS A 25 -11.28 2.93 11.58
C LYS A 25 -11.44 3.88 12.77
N ALA A 26 -10.53 3.77 13.76
CA ALA A 26 -10.52 4.56 14.98
C ALA A 26 -9.61 5.78 14.86
N ALA A 27 -10.03 6.94 15.38
CA ALA A 27 -9.26 8.20 15.33
C ALA A 27 -7.86 8.09 15.95
N ALA A 28 -7.71 7.27 17.00
CA ALA A 28 -6.43 7.02 17.66
C ALA A 28 -5.35 6.47 16.69
N ASN A 29 -5.72 5.64 15.73
CA ASN A 29 -4.79 5.08 14.74
C ASN A 29 -4.23 6.16 13.80
N TYR A 30 -4.95 7.26 13.61
CA TYR A 30 -4.52 8.39 12.79
C TYR A 30 -3.72 9.41 13.61
N ALA A 31 -4.14 9.69 14.85
CA ALA A 31 -3.45 10.63 15.71
C ALA A 31 -2.00 10.21 15.99
N ILE A 32 -1.77 8.92 16.26
CA ILE A 32 -0.42 8.40 16.56
C ILE A 32 0.53 8.52 15.35
N SER A 33 0.02 8.59 14.13
CA SER A 33 0.83 8.70 12.92
C SER A 33 1.36 10.10 12.65
N LEU A 34 0.77 11.15 13.25
CA LEU A 34 1.08 12.56 12.95
C LEU A 34 2.54 12.92 13.21
N LYS A 35 3.11 12.45 14.32
CA LYS A 35 4.49 12.79 14.66
C LYS A 35 5.51 12.16 13.70
N ALA A 36 5.32 10.93 13.34
CA ALA A 36 6.19 10.26 12.36
C ALA A 36 6.06 10.90 10.97
N GLN A 37 4.84 11.31 10.60
CA GLN A 37 4.59 12.02 9.35
C GLN A 37 5.33 13.37 9.31
N GLU A 38 5.21 14.18 10.37
CA GLU A 38 5.93 15.47 10.50
C GLU A 38 7.44 15.29 10.31
N GLU A 39 8.00 14.22 10.86
CA GLU A 39 9.42 13.96 10.73
C GLU A 39 9.82 13.44 9.33
N ALA A 40 8.95 12.69 8.65
CA ALA A 40 9.15 12.30 7.27
C ALA A 40 9.13 13.52 6.33
N ASP A 41 8.18 14.43 6.54
CA ASP A 41 8.05 15.68 5.77
C ASP A 41 9.30 16.55 5.86
N LYS A 42 9.94 16.65 7.06
CA LYS A 42 11.19 17.39 7.26
C LYS A 42 12.36 16.90 6.43
N VAL A 43 12.35 15.66 6.00
CA VAL A 43 13.38 15.04 5.18
C VAL A 43 12.92 14.76 3.74
N GLY A 44 11.81 15.40 3.34
CA GLY A 44 11.32 15.40 1.96
C GLY A 44 10.45 14.19 1.57
N TYR A 45 9.94 13.40 2.54
CA TYR A 45 9.11 12.23 2.27
C TYR A 45 7.64 12.49 2.64
N GLU A 46 6.72 12.21 1.73
CA GLU A 46 5.30 12.51 1.87
C GLU A 46 4.56 11.56 2.81
N GLN A 47 5.02 10.31 2.97
CA GLN A 47 4.34 9.29 3.77
C GLN A 47 5.34 8.36 4.47
N VAL A 48 4.85 7.68 5.50
CA VAL A 48 5.61 6.67 6.27
C VAL A 48 5.14 5.27 5.90
N LEU A 49 6.06 4.37 5.57
CA LEU A 49 5.78 2.94 5.50
C LEU A 49 5.92 2.34 6.90
N TRP A 50 4.83 1.80 7.42
CA TRP A 50 4.76 1.30 8.78
C TRP A 50 5.23 -0.15 8.89
N LEU A 51 6.03 -0.41 9.92
CA LEU A 51 6.39 -1.75 10.33
C LEU A 51 5.59 -2.17 11.58
N ASP A 52 5.46 -3.47 11.79
CA ASP A 52 4.76 -4.02 12.94
C ASP A 52 5.36 -3.54 14.27
N GLY A 53 4.50 -3.32 15.25
CA GLY A 53 4.90 -2.73 16.53
C GLY A 53 5.66 -3.67 17.47
N VAL A 54 5.74 -4.97 17.18
CA VAL A 54 6.39 -5.98 18.03
C VAL A 54 7.80 -6.29 17.55
N HIS A 55 7.91 -6.74 16.31
CA HIS A 55 9.21 -7.17 15.74
C HIS A 55 9.88 -6.07 14.94
N ARG A 56 9.12 -5.05 14.51
CA ARG A 56 9.59 -3.95 13.64
C ARG A 56 10.26 -4.43 12.36
N LYS A 57 9.67 -5.46 11.79
CA LYS A 57 10.22 -6.23 10.69
C LYS A 57 9.21 -6.40 9.56
N TYR A 58 7.94 -6.58 9.92
CA TYR A 58 6.89 -6.86 8.97
C TYR A 58 6.17 -5.59 8.56
N ILE A 59 6.00 -5.44 7.26
CA ILE A 59 5.32 -4.28 6.69
C ILE A 59 3.82 -4.37 6.98
N GLU A 60 3.20 -3.23 7.29
CA GLU A 60 1.78 -3.13 7.58
C GLU A 60 1.05 -2.23 6.57
N GLU A 61 1.23 -0.93 6.67
CA GLU A 61 0.52 0.07 5.86
C GLU A 61 1.46 1.19 5.41
N VAL A 62 1.04 2.00 4.45
CA VAL A 62 1.74 3.22 4.05
C VAL A 62 0.86 4.43 4.33
N GLY A 63 1.34 5.33 5.21
CA GLY A 63 0.51 6.43 5.71
C GLY A 63 -0.79 5.92 6.33
N ALA A 64 -1.93 6.25 5.72
CA ALA A 64 -3.26 5.76 6.08
C ALA A 64 -3.86 4.86 4.98
N MET A 65 -3.02 4.15 4.22
CA MET A 65 -3.41 3.32 3.09
C MET A 65 -2.88 1.89 3.24
N ASN A 66 -3.61 0.91 2.73
CA ASN A 66 -3.04 -0.41 2.48
C ASN A 66 -1.95 -0.31 1.41
N VAL A 67 -1.00 -1.21 1.41
CA VAL A 67 0.14 -1.19 0.49
C VAL A 67 0.25 -2.50 -0.29
N PHE A 68 0.70 -2.38 -1.53
CA PHE A 68 1.00 -3.47 -2.43
C PHE A 68 2.40 -3.32 -3.00
N PHE A 69 3.04 -4.44 -3.31
CA PHE A 69 4.35 -4.52 -3.93
C PHE A 69 4.30 -5.50 -5.11
N VAL A 70 5.00 -5.18 -6.18
CA VAL A 70 5.19 -6.10 -7.32
C VAL A 70 6.64 -6.55 -7.31
N ILE A 71 6.86 -7.84 -7.07
CA ILE A 71 8.19 -8.44 -6.95
C ILE A 71 8.22 -9.71 -7.79
N ASP A 72 9.15 -9.78 -8.75
CA ASP A 72 9.33 -10.94 -9.62
C ASP A 72 8.01 -11.42 -10.28
N GLY A 73 7.20 -10.43 -10.72
CA GLY A 73 5.90 -10.66 -11.36
C GLY A 73 4.80 -11.16 -10.42
N GLU A 74 5.01 -11.17 -9.11
CA GLU A 74 4.00 -11.46 -8.09
C GLU A 74 3.57 -10.19 -7.36
N VAL A 75 2.26 -10.05 -7.14
CA VAL A 75 1.70 -8.92 -6.37
C VAL A 75 1.51 -9.35 -4.94
N LEU A 76 2.18 -8.65 -4.03
CA LEU A 76 2.19 -8.94 -2.60
C LEU A 76 1.45 -7.83 -1.82
N THR A 77 0.71 -8.21 -0.79
CA THR A 77 0.15 -7.26 0.18
C THR A 77 0.17 -7.87 1.58
N PRO A 78 0.36 -7.04 2.64
CA PRO A 78 0.34 -7.55 4.00
C PRO A 78 -0.97 -8.26 4.37
N SER A 79 -0.84 -9.41 5.07
CA SER A 79 -1.98 -10.20 5.58
C SER A 79 -2.73 -9.43 6.67
N LEU A 80 -4.05 -9.62 6.73
CA LEU A 80 -4.92 -9.07 7.78
C LEU A 80 -4.94 -9.91 9.06
N GLU A 81 -4.30 -11.08 9.09
CA GLU A 81 -4.36 -12.02 10.21
C GLU A 81 -3.87 -11.43 11.54
N ARG A 82 -2.92 -10.49 11.48
CA ARG A 82 -2.38 -9.83 12.68
C ARG A 82 -3.35 -8.84 13.32
N LYS A 83 -4.45 -8.49 12.64
CA LYS A 83 -5.45 -7.51 13.11
C LYS A 83 -4.85 -6.15 13.52
N SER A 84 -3.74 -5.76 12.90
CA SER A 84 -3.08 -4.45 13.07
C SER A 84 -3.31 -3.51 11.88
N ILE A 85 -3.93 -4.02 10.80
CA ILE A 85 -4.16 -3.34 9.53
C ILE A 85 -5.65 -3.26 9.26
N LEU A 86 -6.12 -2.12 8.70
CA LEU A 86 -7.49 -1.98 8.24
C LEU A 86 -7.74 -2.81 6.98
N GLY A 87 -8.80 -3.64 6.98
CA GLY A 87 -9.26 -4.36 5.80
C GLY A 87 -9.95 -3.43 4.82
N GLY A 88 -9.18 -2.67 4.03
CA GLY A 88 -9.70 -1.65 3.12
C GLY A 88 -10.56 -2.22 1.99
N ILE A 89 -11.68 -1.56 1.67
CA ILE A 89 -12.54 -1.94 0.52
C ILE A 89 -11.76 -1.82 -0.78
N THR A 90 -11.03 -0.72 -0.99
CA THR A 90 -10.18 -0.55 -2.17
C THR A 90 -9.15 -1.66 -2.30
N ARG A 91 -8.53 -2.08 -1.17
CA ARG A 91 -7.63 -3.24 -1.14
C ARG A 91 -8.33 -4.51 -1.64
N LYS A 92 -9.53 -4.79 -1.14
CA LYS A 92 -10.32 -5.95 -1.55
C LYS A 92 -10.63 -5.91 -3.05
N SER A 93 -11.08 -4.77 -3.56
CA SER A 93 -11.36 -4.59 -4.99
C SER A 93 -10.10 -4.80 -5.85
N CYS A 94 -8.96 -4.28 -5.42
CA CYS A 94 -7.68 -4.52 -6.12
C CYS A 94 -7.32 -6.01 -6.19
N LEU A 95 -7.51 -6.75 -5.08
CA LEU A 95 -7.25 -8.19 -5.06
C LEU A 95 -8.16 -8.95 -6.03
N GLU A 96 -9.43 -8.60 -6.10
CA GLU A 96 -10.39 -9.22 -7.02
C GLU A 96 -10.03 -8.91 -8.49
N ILE A 97 -9.71 -7.65 -8.81
CA ILE A 97 -9.27 -7.25 -10.17
C ILE A 97 -7.99 -7.99 -10.56
N LEU A 98 -6.98 -8.02 -9.70
CA LEU A 98 -5.71 -8.67 -9.99
C LEU A 98 -5.89 -10.16 -10.29
N ARG A 99 -6.68 -10.85 -9.45
CA ARG A 99 -6.98 -12.28 -9.65
C ARG A 99 -7.77 -12.53 -10.93
N SER A 100 -8.77 -11.70 -11.24
CA SER A 100 -9.55 -11.81 -12.49
C SER A 100 -8.70 -11.64 -13.75
N LYS A 101 -7.61 -10.86 -13.65
CA LYS A 101 -6.65 -10.64 -14.74
C LYS A 101 -5.49 -11.66 -14.76
N GLY A 102 -5.51 -12.67 -13.89
CA GLY A 102 -4.53 -13.75 -13.87
C GLY A 102 -3.19 -13.41 -13.21
N TYR A 103 -3.11 -12.32 -12.44
CA TYR A 103 -1.91 -12.04 -11.66
C TYR A 103 -1.74 -13.05 -10.52
N ARG A 104 -0.48 -13.42 -10.25
CA ARG A 104 -0.13 -14.12 -9.01
C ARG A 104 -0.25 -13.12 -7.86
N VAL A 105 -1.05 -13.44 -6.85
CA VAL A 105 -1.32 -12.54 -5.73
C VAL A 105 -1.19 -13.28 -4.41
N SER A 106 -0.37 -12.76 -3.51
CA SER A 106 -0.17 -13.29 -2.15
C SER A 106 -0.51 -12.27 -1.07
N GLU A 107 -1.32 -12.72 -0.11
CA GLU A 107 -1.64 -11.99 1.11
C GLU A 107 -0.87 -12.65 2.26
N ARG A 108 0.26 -12.09 2.67
CA ARG A 108 1.16 -12.69 3.66
C ARG A 108 1.93 -11.65 4.46
N ASN A 109 2.66 -12.09 5.47
CA ASN A 109 3.65 -11.24 6.11
C ASN A 109 4.81 -10.97 5.14
N ILE A 110 5.18 -9.71 5.00
CA ILE A 110 6.26 -9.24 4.13
C ILE A 110 7.32 -8.59 5.01
N GLU A 111 8.54 -9.08 4.95
CA GLU A 111 9.64 -8.50 5.71
C GLU A 111 10.26 -7.32 4.94
N ILE A 112 10.69 -6.30 5.67
CA ILE A 112 11.37 -5.16 5.03
C ILE A 112 12.66 -5.59 4.34
N ASP A 113 13.37 -6.57 4.89
CA ASP A 113 14.58 -7.12 4.30
C ASP A 113 14.31 -7.84 2.96
N GLU A 114 13.10 -8.39 2.79
CA GLU A 114 12.68 -8.97 1.51
C GLU A 114 12.60 -7.90 0.42
N LEU A 115 12.04 -6.72 0.73
CA LEU A 115 11.98 -5.61 -0.24
C LEU A 115 13.39 -5.12 -0.62
N THR A 116 14.25 -4.95 0.38
CA THR A 116 15.63 -4.48 0.13
C THR A 116 16.43 -5.47 -0.70
N LYS A 117 16.26 -6.75 -0.44
CA LYS A 117 16.89 -7.83 -1.22
C LYS A 117 16.34 -7.88 -2.65
N ALA A 118 15.02 -7.84 -2.81
CA ALA A 118 14.38 -7.83 -4.14
C ALA A 118 14.85 -6.62 -4.97
N TYR A 119 15.02 -5.47 -4.34
CA TYR A 119 15.56 -4.28 -4.99
C TYR A 119 17.01 -4.49 -5.47
N ASP A 120 17.88 -5.05 -4.62
CA ASP A 120 19.28 -5.33 -4.96
C ASP A 120 19.41 -6.35 -6.11
N GLU A 121 18.44 -7.28 -6.19
CA GLU A 121 18.36 -8.27 -7.26
C GLU A 121 17.69 -7.75 -8.55
N GLY A 122 17.22 -6.50 -8.56
CA GLY A 122 16.50 -5.91 -9.70
C GLY A 122 15.13 -6.53 -9.96
N LYS A 123 14.49 -7.08 -8.91
CA LYS A 123 13.19 -7.77 -9.00
C LYS A 123 12.03 -6.99 -8.37
N PHE A 124 12.29 -5.83 -7.81
CA PHE A 124 11.27 -5.00 -7.18
C PHE A 124 10.76 -3.96 -8.19
N ASP A 125 9.65 -4.27 -8.85
CA ASP A 125 9.15 -3.51 -9.99
C ASP A 125 8.30 -2.30 -9.57
N GLU A 126 7.31 -2.52 -8.69
CA GLU A 126 6.36 -1.48 -8.29
C GLU A 126 6.01 -1.55 -6.81
N ALA A 127 5.60 -0.40 -6.26
CA ALA A 127 4.85 -0.31 -5.01
C ALA A 127 3.73 0.74 -5.14
N PHE A 128 2.61 0.52 -4.46
CA PHE A 128 1.51 1.48 -4.43
C PHE A 128 0.65 1.34 -3.18
N GLY A 129 0.14 2.47 -2.70
CA GLY A 129 -0.86 2.53 -1.66
C GLY A 129 -2.28 2.47 -2.24
N THR A 130 -3.23 1.92 -1.46
CA THR A 130 -4.66 1.88 -1.84
C THR A 130 -5.54 2.40 -0.72
N GLY A 131 -6.52 3.23 -1.07
CA GLY A 131 -7.46 3.78 -0.11
C GLY A 131 -8.58 4.55 -0.79
N THR A 132 -9.65 4.87 -0.07
CA THR A 132 -10.85 5.52 -0.64
C THR A 132 -10.51 6.85 -1.32
N ALA A 133 -9.77 7.73 -0.66
CA ALA A 133 -9.45 9.05 -1.21
C ALA A 133 -8.36 8.99 -2.30
N ALA A 134 -7.35 8.15 -2.12
CA ALA A 134 -6.24 8.02 -3.04
C ALA A 134 -6.56 7.14 -4.25
N VAL A 135 -7.52 6.23 -4.11
CA VAL A 135 -7.81 5.10 -5.00
C VAL A 135 -6.55 4.23 -5.12
N ILE A 136 -5.66 4.55 -6.06
CA ILE A 136 -4.32 3.97 -6.19
C ILE A 136 -3.31 5.13 -6.11
N SER A 137 -2.30 4.99 -5.26
CA SER A 137 -1.23 5.98 -5.07
C SER A 137 0.12 5.33 -5.35
N PRO A 138 0.66 5.47 -6.57
CA PRO A 138 1.98 4.90 -6.92
C PRO A 138 3.09 5.45 -6.03
N ILE A 139 4.04 4.60 -5.69
CA ILE A 139 5.23 4.93 -4.90
C ILE A 139 6.44 4.88 -5.81
N GLY A 140 7.11 6.01 -6.00
CA GLY A 140 8.30 6.12 -6.85
C GLY A 140 9.59 5.88 -6.12
N GLU A 141 9.61 6.13 -4.81
CA GLU A 141 10.81 6.02 -4.01
C GLU A 141 10.49 5.55 -2.59
N LEU A 142 11.30 4.63 -2.09
CA LEU A 142 11.28 4.15 -0.70
C LEU A 142 12.66 4.39 -0.08
N LYS A 143 12.71 4.97 1.11
CA LYS A 143 13.95 5.12 1.89
C LYS A 143 13.89 4.27 3.16
N TYR A 144 14.88 3.41 3.34
CA TYR A 144 15.07 2.61 4.57
C TYR A 144 16.49 2.77 5.11
N GLY A 145 16.63 3.42 6.25
CA GLY A 145 17.94 3.86 6.74
C GLY A 145 18.60 4.80 5.74
N ASP A 146 19.79 4.46 5.28
CA ASP A 146 20.53 5.20 4.25
C ASP A 146 20.26 4.68 2.84
N LYS A 147 19.51 3.58 2.71
CA LYS A 147 19.19 2.98 1.42
C LYS A 147 17.99 3.66 0.77
N ILE A 148 18.18 4.12 -0.45
CA ILE A 148 17.13 4.68 -1.30
C ILE A 148 16.83 3.66 -2.40
N MET A 149 15.55 3.33 -2.56
CA MET A 149 15.05 2.40 -3.58
C MET A 149 14.11 3.17 -4.51
N THR A 150 14.59 3.47 -5.72
CA THR A 150 13.78 4.10 -6.78
C THR A 150 13.12 3.00 -7.60
N LEU A 151 11.79 3.03 -7.67
CA LEU A 151 10.99 2.03 -8.35
C LEU A 151 10.58 2.50 -9.74
N ASN A 152 10.61 1.61 -10.70
CA ASN A 152 10.19 1.85 -12.08
C ASN A 152 10.74 3.18 -12.67
N ASN A 153 11.99 3.51 -12.37
CA ASN A 153 12.67 4.76 -12.79
C ASN A 153 11.91 6.05 -12.43
N GLY A 154 11.10 6.03 -11.36
CA GLY A 154 10.26 7.15 -10.97
C GLY A 154 8.99 7.29 -11.81
N GLU A 155 8.65 6.33 -12.66
CA GLU A 155 7.44 6.32 -13.49
C GLU A 155 6.32 5.49 -12.85
N ILE A 156 5.07 5.78 -13.20
CA ILE A 156 3.93 4.99 -12.76
C ILE A 156 4.01 3.59 -13.36
N GLY A 157 4.00 2.57 -12.50
CA GLY A 157 4.10 1.20 -12.96
C GLY A 157 2.81 0.69 -13.65
N PRO A 158 2.93 -0.32 -14.53
CA PRO A 158 1.82 -0.83 -15.31
C PRO A 158 0.70 -1.46 -14.45
N VAL A 159 1.03 -2.11 -13.33
CA VAL A 159 0.01 -2.72 -12.46
C VAL A 159 -0.80 -1.65 -11.74
N SER A 160 -0.15 -0.66 -11.16
CA SER A 160 -0.84 0.45 -10.48
C SER A 160 -1.68 1.28 -11.45
N HIS A 161 -1.19 1.53 -12.67
CA HIS A 161 -1.95 2.20 -13.72
C HIS A 161 -3.20 1.40 -14.12
N MET A 162 -3.04 0.12 -14.43
CA MET A 162 -4.15 -0.78 -14.80
C MET A 162 -5.22 -0.84 -13.71
N LEU A 163 -4.82 -0.98 -12.43
CA LEU A 163 -5.77 -0.99 -11.31
C LEU A 163 -6.54 0.32 -11.20
N TYR A 164 -5.84 1.46 -11.34
CA TYR A 164 -6.46 2.77 -11.30
C TYR A 164 -7.52 2.93 -12.40
N GLU A 165 -7.16 2.64 -13.65
CA GLU A 165 -8.08 2.75 -14.80
C GLU A 165 -9.28 1.80 -14.67
N THR A 166 -9.04 0.54 -14.26
CA THR A 166 -10.12 -0.44 -14.10
C THR A 166 -11.08 -0.01 -13.00
N LEU A 167 -10.57 0.31 -11.81
CA LEU A 167 -11.42 0.62 -10.66
C LEU A 167 -12.18 1.94 -10.85
N THR A 168 -11.50 3.01 -11.31
CA THR A 168 -12.16 4.29 -11.56
C THR A 168 -13.10 4.22 -12.76
N GLY A 169 -12.78 3.42 -13.77
CA GLY A 169 -13.65 3.17 -14.92
C GLY A 169 -15.00 2.59 -14.50
N ILE A 170 -15.00 1.58 -13.63
CA ILE A 170 -16.22 1.00 -13.04
C ILE A 170 -16.93 2.04 -12.18
N GLN A 171 -16.24 2.70 -11.25
CA GLN A 171 -16.84 3.69 -10.35
C GLN A 171 -17.52 4.86 -11.05
N TRP A 172 -17.03 5.25 -12.22
CA TRP A 172 -17.57 6.36 -13.00
C TRP A 172 -18.48 5.90 -14.14
N GLY A 173 -18.79 4.61 -14.22
CA GLY A 173 -19.63 4.04 -15.28
C GLY A 173 -19.02 4.14 -16.68
N LYS A 174 -17.70 4.27 -16.80
CA LYS A 174 -16.98 4.34 -18.08
C LYS A 174 -16.69 2.96 -18.66
N THR A 175 -16.63 1.96 -17.81
CA THR A 175 -16.42 0.56 -18.16
C THR A 175 -17.49 -0.31 -17.51
N GLU A 176 -17.78 -1.45 -18.13
CA GLU A 176 -18.70 -2.44 -17.58
C GLU A 176 -18.27 -2.92 -16.20
N ASP A 177 -19.23 -3.01 -15.28
CA ASP A 177 -19.02 -3.58 -13.96
C ASP A 177 -19.21 -5.10 -13.99
N THR A 178 -18.13 -5.82 -14.28
CA THR A 178 -18.13 -7.28 -14.30
C THR A 178 -18.12 -7.92 -12.91
N PHE A 179 -18.01 -7.12 -11.85
CA PHE A 179 -17.96 -7.57 -10.45
C PHE A 179 -19.29 -7.37 -9.70
N GLY A 180 -20.22 -6.62 -10.27
CA GLY A 180 -21.49 -6.29 -9.61
C GLY A 180 -21.34 -5.35 -8.41
N TRP A 181 -20.40 -4.41 -8.45
CA TRP A 181 -20.14 -3.47 -7.36
C TRP A 181 -21.01 -2.23 -7.41
N THR A 182 -21.57 -1.92 -8.55
CA THR A 182 -22.41 -0.74 -8.76
C THR A 182 -23.89 -1.09 -8.65
N VAL A 183 -24.64 -0.26 -7.94
CA VAL A 183 -26.11 -0.41 -7.82
C VAL A 183 -26.75 0.79 -8.51
N PRO A 184 -27.58 0.58 -9.55
CA PRO A 184 -28.34 1.68 -10.16
C PRO A 184 -29.26 2.33 -9.14
N VAL A 185 -29.22 3.67 -9.07
CA VAL A 185 -30.24 4.42 -8.34
C VAL A 185 -31.44 4.55 -9.29
N VAL A 186 -32.51 3.86 -8.93
CA VAL A 186 -33.80 3.95 -9.66
C VAL A 186 -34.58 5.09 -9.02
N GLU A 187 -35.00 6.08 -9.82
CA GLU A 187 -35.93 7.12 -9.41
C GLU A 187 -37.39 6.59 -9.35
#